data_f19656ccde4e16a0ab0abe0cbea83510
#
_entry.id   f19656ccde4e16a0ab0abe0cbea83510
#
_cell.length_a   1.000
_cell.length_b   1.000
_cell.length_c   1.000
_cell.angle_alpha   90.00
_cell.angle_beta   90.00
_cell.angle_gamma   90.00
#
_symmetry.space_group_name_H-M   'P 1'
#
loop_
_entity.id
_entity.type
_entity.pdbx_description
1 polymer ?
#
loop_
_entity_poly.entity_id
_entity_poly.type
_entity_poly.pdbx_seq_one_letter_code
_entity_poly.pdbx_strand_id
1 'polypeptide(L)'
;MPKKAGSQKPKKSTFRRKHIPARSGRVPITRISKPWGYEKIWAHSERYVGKIIHINAGHELSVQYHNKKDETVYLLSGQIIYRVQRNGDEVLDDVRLQVGESFRIIPGTIHQMIAVTDCEVLEVSTPEIDDIVRLSDKYGREGTTAP
;
A
#
# COMPACT_ATOMS: atom_id res chain seq x y z
N MET A 1 -20.68 -37.48 9.94
CA MET A 1 -19.27 -37.10 10.08
C MET A 1 -19.02 -35.82 9.28
N PRO A 2 -18.60 -34.72 9.86
CA PRO A 2 -18.34 -33.50 9.10
C PRO A 2 -17.04 -33.65 8.33
N LYS A 3 -17.09 -33.33 7.03
CA LYS A 3 -15.91 -33.29 6.14
C LYS A 3 -14.97 -32.19 6.62
N LYS A 4 -13.70 -32.54 6.87
CA LYS A 4 -12.62 -31.58 7.18
C LYS A 4 -12.47 -30.61 6.00
N ALA A 5 -12.66 -29.32 6.25
CA ALA A 5 -12.32 -28.28 5.33
C ALA A 5 -10.80 -28.30 5.09
N GLY A 6 -10.38 -28.59 3.86
CA GLY A 6 -8.99 -28.58 3.47
C GLY A 6 -8.46 -27.15 3.55
N SER A 7 -7.44 -26.93 4.37
CA SER A 7 -6.71 -25.67 4.42
C SER A 7 -5.97 -25.47 3.10
N GLN A 8 -6.52 -24.62 2.22
CA GLN A 8 -5.78 -24.17 1.05
C GLN A 8 -4.63 -23.28 1.51
N LYS A 9 -3.39 -23.73 1.31
CA LYS A 9 -2.22 -22.89 1.47
C LYS A 9 -2.33 -21.68 0.52
N PRO A 10 -2.07 -20.44 0.98
CA PRO A 10 -2.15 -19.27 0.12
C PRO A 10 -1.21 -19.43 -1.07
N LYS A 11 -1.74 -19.28 -2.29
CA LYS A 11 -0.94 -19.29 -3.51
C LYS A 11 0.08 -18.17 -3.43
N LYS A 12 1.37 -18.50 -3.45
CA LYS A 12 2.45 -17.49 -3.46
C LYS A 12 2.33 -16.67 -4.75
N SER A 13 2.21 -15.35 -4.61
CA SER A 13 2.11 -14.40 -5.73
C SER A 13 3.23 -14.65 -6.76
N THR A 14 2.84 -14.80 -8.03
CA THR A 14 3.79 -14.96 -9.14
C THR A 14 4.62 -13.69 -9.39
N PHE A 15 4.10 -12.52 -8.99
CA PHE A 15 4.80 -11.24 -9.04
C PHE A 15 6.06 -11.25 -8.16
N ARG A 16 5.97 -11.88 -6.99
CA ARG A 16 7.04 -11.91 -5.98
C ARG A 16 8.34 -12.55 -6.47
N ARG A 17 8.28 -13.57 -7.35
CA ARG A 17 9.47 -14.31 -7.81
C ARG A 17 10.21 -13.65 -8.98
N LYS A 18 9.51 -12.91 -9.84
CA LYS A 18 10.09 -12.30 -11.05
C LYS A 18 10.92 -11.05 -10.79
N HIS A 19 10.72 -10.37 -9.68
CA HIS A 19 11.22 -9.01 -9.43
C HIS A 19 12.28 -8.93 -8.33
N ILE A 20 12.61 -10.05 -7.68
CA ILE A 20 13.67 -10.10 -6.66
C ILE A 20 14.97 -10.51 -7.33
N PRO A 21 15.98 -9.61 -7.40
CA PRO A 21 17.28 -9.96 -7.93
C PRO A 21 18.00 -11.02 -7.09
N ALA A 22 18.64 -11.99 -7.77
CA ALA A 22 19.40 -13.03 -7.11
C ALA A 22 20.82 -12.59 -6.68
N ARG A 23 21.30 -11.43 -7.16
CA ARG A 23 22.65 -10.91 -6.92
C ARG A 23 22.62 -9.40 -6.70
N SER A 24 23.66 -8.89 -6.03
CA SER A 24 23.87 -7.44 -5.94
C SER A 24 24.06 -6.82 -7.34
N GLY A 25 23.45 -5.67 -7.57
CA GLY A 25 23.52 -4.98 -8.85
C GLY A 25 22.34 -4.04 -9.08
N ARG A 26 22.20 -3.60 -10.32
CA ARG A 26 21.04 -2.81 -10.75
C ARG A 26 19.80 -3.65 -10.70
N VAL A 27 18.70 -3.07 -10.22
CA VAL A 27 17.39 -3.73 -10.15
C VAL A 27 16.41 -3.11 -11.14
N PRO A 28 15.51 -3.90 -11.73
CA PRO A 28 14.46 -3.36 -12.58
C PRO A 28 13.45 -2.56 -11.75
N ILE A 29 12.94 -1.47 -12.32
CA ILE A 29 11.85 -0.71 -11.75
C ILE A 29 10.56 -1.13 -12.43
N THR A 30 9.56 -1.51 -11.63
CA THR A 30 8.23 -1.88 -12.14
C THR A 30 7.26 -0.73 -11.91
N ARG A 31 6.65 -0.22 -12.98
CA ARG A 31 5.58 0.77 -12.90
C ARG A 31 4.24 0.10 -13.08
N ILE A 32 3.31 0.37 -12.16
CA ILE A 32 1.94 -0.14 -12.17
C ILE A 32 0.97 1.04 -12.22
N SER A 33 0.17 1.13 -13.29
CA SER A 33 -0.89 2.14 -13.39
C SER A 33 -2.00 1.85 -12.40
N LYS A 34 -2.53 2.92 -11.80
CA LYS A 34 -3.62 2.90 -10.81
C LYS A 34 -4.70 3.88 -11.25
N PRO A 35 -5.96 3.69 -10.81
CA PRO A 35 -7.02 4.65 -11.13
C PRO A 35 -6.73 6.07 -10.64
N TRP A 36 -5.92 6.21 -9.59
CA TRP A 36 -5.57 7.48 -8.94
C TRP A 36 -4.18 8.02 -9.33
N GLY A 37 -3.42 7.31 -10.17
CA GLY A 37 -2.06 7.68 -10.59
C GLY A 37 -1.22 6.47 -10.93
N TYR A 38 -0.12 6.26 -10.23
CA TYR A 38 0.73 5.08 -10.42
C TYR A 38 1.62 4.77 -9.22
N GLU A 39 2.11 3.54 -9.18
CA GLU A 39 3.18 3.10 -8.29
C GLU A 39 4.43 2.75 -9.10
N LYS A 40 5.60 3.09 -8.58
CA LYS A 40 6.89 2.55 -9.03
C LYS A 40 7.51 1.73 -7.91
N ILE A 41 7.66 0.43 -8.13
CA ILE A 41 8.40 -0.43 -7.21
C ILE A 41 9.87 -0.36 -7.62
N TRP A 42 10.68 0.32 -6.81
CA TRP A 42 12.09 0.54 -7.07
C TRP A 42 13.00 -0.36 -6.23
N ALA A 43 12.48 -0.93 -5.16
CA ALA A 43 13.17 -1.91 -4.32
C ALA A 43 12.24 -3.07 -3.99
N HIS A 44 12.71 -4.29 -4.17
CA HIS A 44 11.96 -5.49 -3.81
C HIS A 44 12.93 -6.59 -3.41
N SER A 45 12.79 -7.09 -2.21
CA SER A 45 13.54 -8.21 -1.68
C SER A 45 12.61 -9.15 -0.89
N GLU A 46 13.14 -10.21 -0.35
CA GLU A 46 12.38 -11.08 0.56
C GLU A 46 12.12 -10.43 1.94
N ARG A 47 12.73 -9.27 2.21
CA ARG A 47 12.66 -8.60 3.51
C ARG A 47 11.95 -7.25 3.46
N TYR A 48 11.97 -6.56 2.32
CA TYR A 48 11.41 -5.22 2.19
C TYR A 48 10.91 -4.92 0.77
N VAL A 49 10.07 -3.91 0.69
CA VAL A 49 9.63 -3.28 -0.57
C VAL A 49 9.81 -1.77 -0.43
N GLY A 50 10.25 -1.13 -1.52
CA GLY A 50 10.30 0.33 -1.65
C GLY A 50 9.50 0.78 -2.85
N LYS A 51 8.61 1.77 -2.66
CA LYS A 51 7.76 2.32 -3.72
C LYS A 51 7.86 3.83 -3.77
N ILE A 52 7.64 4.38 -4.96
CA ILE A 52 7.19 5.75 -5.18
C ILE A 52 5.73 5.67 -5.59
N ILE A 53 4.86 6.38 -4.88
CA ILE A 53 3.43 6.45 -5.13
C ILE A 53 3.12 7.85 -5.63
N HIS A 54 2.68 7.97 -6.88
CA HIS A 54 2.19 9.23 -7.45
C HIS A 54 0.67 9.25 -7.41
N ILE A 55 0.10 10.25 -6.76
CA ILE A 55 -1.35 10.42 -6.66
C ILE A 55 -1.73 11.74 -7.32
N ASN A 56 -2.59 11.67 -8.34
CA ASN A 56 -3.08 12.86 -9.01
C ASN A 56 -3.99 13.69 -8.09
N ALA A 57 -3.96 15.01 -8.24
CA ALA A 57 -4.79 15.94 -7.48
C ALA A 57 -6.27 15.53 -7.50
N GLY A 58 -6.91 15.57 -6.35
CA GLY A 58 -8.32 15.22 -6.18
C GLY A 58 -8.63 13.71 -6.21
N HIS A 59 -7.60 12.86 -6.32
CA HIS A 59 -7.74 11.41 -6.25
C HIS A 59 -7.39 10.87 -4.86
N GLU A 60 -7.86 9.65 -4.60
CA GLU A 60 -7.68 8.98 -3.31
C GLU A 60 -7.41 7.49 -3.49
N LEU A 61 -6.68 6.90 -2.56
CA LEU A 61 -6.56 5.47 -2.44
C LEU A 61 -7.81 4.90 -1.73
N SER A 62 -7.94 3.58 -1.71
CA SER A 62 -9.01 2.92 -0.95
C SER A 62 -8.87 3.15 0.56
N VAL A 63 -9.98 3.09 1.27
CA VAL A 63 -9.97 2.85 2.72
C VAL A 63 -9.61 1.39 2.92
N GLN A 64 -8.50 1.12 3.58
CA GLN A 64 -7.88 -0.19 3.61
C GLN A 64 -7.12 -0.48 4.90
N TYR A 65 -6.82 -1.75 5.11
CA TYR A 65 -5.85 -2.19 6.12
C TYR A 65 -5.04 -3.37 5.59
N HIS A 66 -3.98 -3.72 6.29
CA HIS A 66 -3.12 -4.85 6.01
C HIS A 66 -3.13 -5.83 7.19
N ASN A 67 -3.09 -7.13 6.91
CA ASN A 67 -3.06 -8.15 7.97
C ASN A 67 -1.65 -8.34 8.55
N LYS A 68 -0.63 -8.23 7.72
CA LYS A 68 0.78 -8.49 8.07
C LYS A 68 1.73 -7.36 7.69
N LYS A 69 1.41 -6.64 6.61
CA LYS A 69 2.27 -5.59 6.07
C LYS A 69 2.39 -4.45 7.08
N ASP A 70 3.63 -4.12 7.39
CA ASP A 70 4.06 -2.93 8.13
C ASP A 70 4.67 -1.96 7.14
N GLU A 71 4.20 -0.73 7.12
CA GLU A 71 4.67 0.28 6.17
C GLU A 71 4.93 1.63 6.82
N THR A 72 5.86 2.37 6.25
CA THR A 72 6.09 3.77 6.57
C THR A 72 6.11 4.58 5.28
N VAL A 73 5.35 5.66 5.25
CA VAL A 73 5.29 6.60 4.15
C VAL A 73 6.02 7.88 4.51
N TYR A 74 6.57 8.55 3.51
CA TYR A 74 7.23 9.84 3.60
C TYR A 74 6.70 10.75 2.50
N LEU A 75 6.20 11.92 2.84
CA LEU A 75 5.71 12.87 1.84
C LEU A 75 6.89 13.62 1.20
N LEU A 76 7.16 13.33 -0.06
CA LEU A 76 8.23 13.94 -0.82
C LEU A 76 7.80 15.28 -1.42
N SER A 77 6.57 15.37 -1.95
CA SER A 77 6.03 16.59 -2.53
C SER A 77 4.49 16.58 -2.54
N GLY A 78 3.90 17.78 -2.64
CA GLY A 78 2.46 17.96 -2.72
C GLY A 78 1.78 18.15 -1.36
N GLN A 79 0.45 18.02 -1.37
CA GLN A 79 -0.40 18.15 -0.19
C GLN A 79 -1.29 16.93 -0.08
N ILE A 80 -1.22 16.22 1.03
CA ILE A 80 -1.94 14.98 1.29
C ILE A 80 -2.68 15.03 2.62
N ILE A 81 -3.88 14.45 2.64
CA ILE A 81 -4.60 14.12 3.86
C ILE A 81 -4.45 12.63 4.08
N TYR A 82 -3.94 12.26 5.24
CA TYR A 82 -3.85 10.87 5.69
C TYR A 82 -4.96 10.61 6.69
N ARG A 83 -5.94 9.79 6.30
CA ARG A 83 -7.03 9.36 7.20
C ARG A 83 -6.61 8.09 7.90
N VAL A 84 -6.69 8.07 9.21
CA VAL A 84 -6.18 6.96 10.02
C VAL A 84 -7.13 6.67 11.18
N GLN A 85 -7.45 5.40 11.38
CA GLN A 85 -8.10 4.94 12.60
C GLN A 85 -7.09 4.98 13.75
N ARG A 86 -7.44 5.69 14.82
CA ARG A 86 -6.63 5.74 16.03
C ARG A 86 -7.32 5.00 17.16
N ASN A 87 -6.55 4.24 17.93
CA ASN A 87 -6.97 3.64 19.21
C ASN A 87 -8.30 2.86 19.19
N GLY A 88 -8.64 2.22 18.07
CA GLY A 88 -9.87 1.44 17.95
C GLY A 88 -11.13 2.28 17.76
N ASP A 89 -11.00 3.58 17.50
CA ASP A 89 -12.12 4.46 17.20
C ASP A 89 -12.83 4.04 15.91
N GLU A 90 -14.17 4.20 15.86
CA GLU A 90 -14.96 3.93 14.65
C GLU A 90 -14.75 5.01 13.56
N VAL A 91 -14.25 6.17 13.96
CA VAL A 91 -14.05 7.34 13.09
C VAL A 91 -12.58 7.44 12.69
N LEU A 92 -12.34 7.74 11.41
CA LEU A 92 -11.00 8.04 10.90
C LEU A 92 -10.66 9.52 11.15
N ASP A 93 -9.49 9.76 11.75
CA ASP A 93 -8.94 11.10 11.93
C ASP A 93 -8.20 11.56 10.67
N ASP A 94 -8.38 12.82 10.30
CA ASP A 94 -7.64 13.44 9.21
C ASP A 94 -6.33 14.05 9.73
N VAL A 95 -5.21 13.57 9.19
CA VAL A 95 -3.87 14.09 9.46
C VAL A 95 -3.35 14.73 8.17
N ARG A 96 -3.06 16.04 8.22
CA ARG A 96 -2.34 16.72 7.14
C ARG A 96 -0.85 16.44 7.30
N LEU A 97 -0.34 15.55 6.49
CA LEU A 97 1.10 15.24 6.46
C LEU A 97 1.82 16.36 5.71
N GLN A 98 2.86 16.91 6.31
CA GLN A 98 3.70 17.95 5.70
C GLN A 98 4.82 17.31 4.88
N VAL A 99 5.29 18.01 3.84
CA VAL A 99 6.48 17.59 3.10
C VAL A 99 7.66 17.41 4.07
N GLY A 100 8.31 16.26 3.99
CA GLY A 100 9.41 15.89 4.89
C GLY A 100 8.98 15.11 6.14
N GLU A 101 7.67 14.92 6.36
CA GLU A 101 7.16 14.10 7.46
C GLU A 101 6.93 12.65 7.04
N SER A 102 7.03 11.76 8.01
CA SER A 102 6.78 10.33 7.86
C SER A 102 5.63 9.88 8.75
N PHE A 103 4.91 8.86 8.28
CA PHE A 103 3.83 8.24 9.04
C PHE A 103 3.91 6.71 8.91
N ARG A 104 3.95 6.01 10.04
CA ARG A 104 3.96 4.54 10.08
C ARG A 104 2.56 3.99 10.25
N ILE A 105 2.24 2.97 9.48
CA ILE A 105 1.03 2.16 9.57
C ILE A 105 1.42 0.74 9.95
N ILE A 106 1.02 0.33 11.14
CA ILE A 106 1.20 -1.05 11.62
C ILE A 106 0.06 -1.95 11.09
N PRO A 107 0.25 -3.27 11.04
CA PRO A 107 -0.81 -4.20 10.65
C PRO A 107 -2.11 -3.97 11.43
N GLY A 108 -3.25 -4.07 10.73
CA GLY A 108 -4.59 -3.87 11.29
C GLY A 108 -5.08 -2.43 11.34
N THR A 109 -4.23 -1.44 11.08
CA THR A 109 -4.64 -0.02 11.09
C THR A 109 -5.40 0.34 9.82
N ILE A 110 -6.65 0.77 9.96
CA ILE A 110 -7.47 1.27 8.83
C ILE A 110 -6.98 2.68 8.46
N HIS A 111 -6.72 2.89 7.17
CA HIS A 111 -6.16 4.14 6.67
C HIS A 111 -6.54 4.42 5.22
N GLN A 112 -6.37 5.68 4.80
CA GLN A 112 -6.60 6.15 3.44
C GLN A 112 -5.71 7.35 3.15
N MET A 113 -5.17 7.46 1.93
CA MET A 113 -4.48 8.65 1.43
C MET A 113 -5.36 9.40 0.44
N ILE A 114 -5.45 10.73 0.60
CA ILE A 114 -6.21 11.63 -0.27
C ILE A 114 -5.27 12.74 -0.73
N ALA A 115 -5.10 12.89 -2.04
CA ALA A 115 -4.28 13.93 -2.64
C ALA A 115 -5.09 15.22 -2.82
N VAL A 116 -4.67 16.30 -2.18
CA VAL A 116 -5.22 17.65 -2.40
C VAL A 116 -4.62 18.25 -3.67
N THR A 117 -3.32 18.11 -3.85
CA THR A 117 -2.58 18.41 -5.08
C THR A 117 -1.94 17.14 -5.59
N ASP A 118 -1.28 17.17 -6.75
CA ASP A 118 -0.41 16.06 -7.17
C ASP A 118 0.63 15.81 -6.08
N CYS A 119 0.77 14.54 -5.68
CA CYS A 119 1.64 14.12 -4.59
C CYS A 119 2.62 13.05 -5.04
N GLU A 120 3.83 13.13 -4.50
CA GLU A 120 4.82 12.05 -4.52
C GLU A 120 5.06 11.56 -3.09
N VAL A 121 4.78 10.27 -2.86
CA VAL A 121 4.94 9.60 -1.58
C VAL A 121 5.95 8.48 -1.72
N LEU A 122 6.94 8.43 -0.85
CA LEU A 122 7.82 7.28 -0.71
C LEU A 122 7.20 6.30 0.29
N GLU A 123 7.18 5.03 -0.04
CA GLU A 123 6.76 3.95 0.88
C GLU A 123 7.89 2.94 1.03
N VAL A 124 8.19 2.58 2.25
CA VAL A 124 8.96 1.38 2.58
C VAL A 124 8.07 0.45 3.38
N SER A 125 8.13 -0.84 3.08
CA SER A 125 7.30 -1.83 3.76
C SER A 125 7.95 -3.18 3.86
N THR A 126 7.37 -4.03 4.70
CA THR A 126 7.63 -5.47 4.68
C THR A 126 7.17 -6.08 3.34
N PRO A 127 7.60 -7.31 3.00
CA PRO A 127 7.47 -7.83 1.62
C PRO A 127 6.07 -8.30 1.22
N GLU A 128 5.06 -8.15 2.05
CA GLU A 128 3.68 -8.58 1.80
C GLU A 128 2.98 -7.65 0.80
N ILE A 129 3.44 -7.62 -0.44
CA ILE A 129 3.01 -6.67 -1.48
C ILE A 129 1.52 -6.82 -1.87
N ASP A 130 0.95 -8.01 -1.73
CA ASP A 130 -0.45 -8.31 -2.07
C ASP A 130 -1.38 -8.31 -0.84
N ASP A 131 -0.86 -7.96 0.33
CA ASP A 131 -1.61 -7.94 1.58
C ASP A 131 -2.38 -6.63 1.72
N ILE A 132 -3.55 -6.59 1.11
CA ILE A 132 -4.46 -5.44 1.17
C ILE A 132 -5.90 -5.92 1.31
N VAL A 133 -6.61 -5.33 2.27
CA VAL A 133 -8.07 -5.48 2.41
C VAL A 133 -8.71 -4.12 2.19
N ARG A 134 -9.44 -3.98 1.10
CA ARG A 134 -10.14 -2.74 0.75
C ARG A 134 -11.55 -2.77 1.31
N LEU A 135 -11.84 -1.84 2.21
CA LEU A 135 -13.15 -1.68 2.84
C LEU A 135 -14.07 -0.78 2.01
N SER A 136 -13.49 0.23 1.36
CA SER A 136 -14.19 1.18 0.51
C SER A 136 -13.24 1.68 -0.58
N ASP A 137 -13.72 1.77 -1.81
CA ASP A 137 -12.91 2.20 -2.95
C ASP A 137 -13.73 2.97 -3.96
N LYS A 138 -13.36 4.21 -4.22
CA LYS A 138 -14.00 5.12 -5.19
C LYS A 138 -14.03 4.54 -6.61
N TYR A 139 -13.14 3.60 -6.94
CA TYR A 139 -12.95 3.04 -8.26
C TYR A 139 -13.50 1.61 -8.42
N GLY A 140 -14.27 1.13 -7.43
CA GLY A 140 -14.96 -0.17 -7.50
C GLY A 140 -14.07 -1.40 -7.29
N ARG A 141 -12.90 -1.26 -6.64
CA ARG A 141 -11.96 -2.37 -6.39
C ARG A 141 -12.17 -3.06 -5.03
N GLU A 142 -13.24 -2.75 -4.31
CA GLU A 142 -13.56 -3.37 -3.02
C GLU A 142 -13.56 -4.89 -3.13
N GLY A 143 -12.95 -5.55 -2.15
CA GLY A 143 -12.87 -7.00 -2.11
C GLY A 143 -12.05 -7.64 -3.23
N THR A 144 -11.28 -6.86 -4.01
CA THR A 144 -10.44 -7.34 -5.10
C THR A 144 -8.96 -7.12 -4.82
N THR A 145 -8.10 -7.81 -5.59
CA THR A 145 -6.66 -7.58 -5.66
C THR A 145 -6.25 -6.80 -6.92
N ALA A 146 -7.22 -6.22 -7.64
CA ALA A 146 -6.97 -5.42 -8.84
C ALA A 146 -6.01 -4.26 -8.56
N PRO A 147 -5.13 -3.93 -9.51
CA PRO A 147 -4.20 -2.82 -9.39
C PRO A 147 -4.90 -1.46 -9.33
#